data_f609d6231c2286d5d38481dbb429196e
#
_entry.id   f609d6231c2286d5d38481dbb429196e
#
_cell.length_a   1.000
_cell.length_b   1.000
_cell.length_c   1.000
_cell.angle_alpha   90.00
_cell.angle_beta   90.00
_cell.angle_gamma   90.00
#
_symmetry.space_group_name_H-M   'P 1'
#
loop_
_entity.id
_entity.type
_entity.pdbx_description
1 polymer ?
#
loop_
_entity_poly.entity_id
_entity_poly.type
_entity_poly.pdbx_seq_one_letter_code
_entity_poly.pdbx_strand_id
1 'polypeptide(L)'
;RLGGEIPMSACDALLIYLEVFGYNNSVEKTPNEFEQDIEHIRSEVVVAAANKPAALLSQPTEGKPGFLQSVWHRPPQKVRCAFLYNRSPQDSGWSYWHELGRKALEDTFGSRVETVCRENVSQADAESVIEQFIADGYDVVFAASPVFLEACVRQCAAHPGAKILNCSVLASYHNVRSYYLRVYEAKFILGAIAASLSETDEIGYIADYPIYGTPASINAFALGAQLVNPRAKIVLEWSTLPGHSPETALAARGVHIISSRDISAPHLESRAFGLYHEQDGVISNLAMPVWGW
;
A
#
# COMPACT_ATOMS: atom_id res chain seq x y z
N ARG A 1 -19.07 6.93 19.49
CA ARG A 1 -20.18 7.07 18.52
C ARG A 1 -19.73 8.04 17.42
N LEU A 2 -19.11 7.55 16.38
CA LEU A 2 -18.89 8.33 15.14
C LEU A 2 -20.04 7.99 14.19
N GLY A 3 -21.22 8.60 14.42
CA GLY A 3 -22.32 8.59 13.47
C GLY A 3 -22.19 9.81 12.59
N GLY A 4 -21.51 9.68 11.49
CA GLY A 4 -21.37 10.67 10.42
C GLY A 4 -20.48 10.09 9.34
N GLU A 5 -20.78 10.39 8.09
CA GLU A 5 -19.91 10.07 6.96
C GLU A 5 -18.51 10.61 7.27
N ILE A 6 -17.54 9.71 7.48
CA ILE A 6 -16.14 10.10 7.66
C ILE A 6 -15.63 10.51 6.28
N PRO A 7 -15.31 11.78 6.05
CA PRO A 7 -14.72 12.18 4.77
C PRO A 7 -13.44 11.38 4.55
N MET A 8 -13.15 10.97 3.31
CA MET A 8 -11.92 10.26 2.91
C MET A 8 -10.65 10.89 3.51
N SER A 9 -10.63 12.22 3.67
CA SER A 9 -9.57 12.97 4.35
C SER A 9 -9.35 12.60 5.82
N ALA A 10 -10.36 12.10 6.52
CA ALA A 10 -10.21 11.67 7.91
C ALA A 10 -9.59 10.26 8.00
N CYS A 11 -9.83 9.40 7.00
CA CYS A 11 -9.12 8.13 6.89
C CYS A 11 -7.64 8.36 6.56
N ASP A 12 -7.34 9.31 5.67
CA ASP A 12 -5.97 9.68 5.34
C ASP A 12 -5.25 10.31 6.57
N ALA A 13 -5.94 11.11 7.37
CA ALA A 13 -5.41 11.69 8.60
C ALA A 13 -5.16 10.62 9.69
N LEU A 14 -6.05 9.64 9.81
CA LEU A 14 -5.87 8.50 10.73
C LEU A 14 -4.69 7.63 10.28
N LEU A 15 -4.48 7.47 8.98
CA LEU A 15 -3.32 6.82 8.39
C LEU A 15 -2.00 7.53 8.76
N ILE A 16 -1.95 8.85 8.57
CA ILE A 16 -0.79 9.68 8.92
C ILE A 16 -0.50 9.57 10.41
N TYR A 17 -1.53 9.59 11.24
CA TYR A 17 -1.36 9.44 12.70
C TYR A 17 -0.76 8.10 13.09
N LEU A 18 -1.31 7.01 12.56
CA LEU A 18 -0.83 5.65 12.85
C LEU A 18 0.57 5.40 12.30
N GLU A 19 0.93 6.00 11.18
CA GLU A 19 2.28 5.89 10.60
C GLU A 19 3.31 6.78 11.30
N VAL A 20 2.95 8.00 11.68
CA VAL A 20 3.89 8.96 12.29
C VAL A 20 4.04 8.75 13.80
N PHE A 21 2.97 8.39 14.50
CA PHE A 21 2.95 8.32 15.96
C PHE A 21 2.85 6.88 16.51
N GLY A 22 2.31 5.93 15.76
CA GLY A 22 2.23 4.52 16.16
C GLY A 22 3.57 3.78 16.12
N TYR A 23 4.55 4.32 15.41
CA TYR A 23 5.86 3.69 15.20
C TYR A 23 6.90 3.98 16.28
N ASN A 24 6.71 5.05 17.04
CA ASN A 24 7.63 5.43 18.09
C ASN A 24 6.98 5.24 19.47
N ASN A 25 7.12 4.02 20.00
CA ASN A 25 7.07 3.72 21.42
C ASN A 25 5.80 3.14 22.06
N SER A 26 6.02 2.09 22.71
CA SER A 26 5.90 1.76 24.17
C SER A 26 5.38 2.84 25.16
N VAL A 27 4.60 3.82 24.74
CA VAL A 27 3.86 4.69 25.63
C VAL A 27 2.40 4.26 25.56
N GLU A 28 1.93 3.58 26.61
CA GLU A 28 0.51 3.37 26.86
C GLU A 28 -0.16 4.73 26.97
N LYS A 29 -0.85 5.17 25.93
CA LYS A 29 -1.69 6.36 25.97
C LYS A 29 -3.05 5.99 26.57
N THR A 30 -3.52 6.81 27.45
CA THR A 30 -4.89 6.68 27.95
C THR A 30 -5.90 6.99 26.85
N PRO A 31 -7.13 6.43 26.89
CA PRO A 31 -8.17 6.73 25.89
C PRO A 31 -8.42 8.24 25.69
N ASN A 32 -8.30 9.04 26.76
CA ASN A 32 -8.47 10.50 26.67
C ASN A 32 -7.33 11.20 25.92
N GLU A 33 -6.09 10.75 26.08
CA GLU A 33 -4.95 11.30 25.32
C GLU A 33 -5.05 10.94 23.85
N PHE A 34 -5.55 9.75 23.55
CA PHE A 34 -5.81 9.33 22.17
C PHE A 34 -6.91 10.15 21.50
N GLU A 35 -8.03 10.44 22.21
CA GLU A 35 -9.09 11.32 21.72
C GLU A 35 -8.61 12.75 21.49
N GLN A 36 -7.79 13.29 22.38
CA GLN A 36 -7.21 14.63 22.24
C GLN A 36 -6.26 14.71 21.03
N ASP A 37 -5.44 13.69 20.82
CA ASP A 37 -4.54 13.63 19.66
C ASP A 37 -5.33 13.53 18.35
N ILE A 38 -6.40 12.73 18.29
CA ILE A 38 -7.28 12.64 17.13
C ILE A 38 -7.94 13.98 16.84
N GLU A 39 -8.44 14.69 17.84
CA GLU A 39 -9.08 15.99 17.65
C GLU A 39 -8.07 17.05 17.21
N HIS A 40 -6.85 17.02 17.74
CA HIS A 40 -5.76 17.90 17.33
C HIS A 40 -5.37 17.65 15.86
N ILE A 41 -5.19 16.41 15.46
CA ILE A 41 -4.89 16.05 14.07
C ILE A 41 -6.04 16.42 13.14
N ARG A 42 -7.28 16.15 13.57
CA ARG A 42 -8.46 16.51 12.81
C ARG A 42 -8.55 18.03 12.59
N SER A 43 -8.25 18.83 13.62
CA SER A 43 -8.25 20.28 13.49
C SER A 43 -7.12 20.79 12.60
N GLU A 44 -5.90 20.28 12.72
CA GLU A 44 -4.75 20.73 11.93
C GLU A 44 -4.76 20.19 10.49
N VAL A 45 -5.01 18.88 10.30
CA VAL A 45 -4.98 18.25 8.99
C VAL A 45 -6.19 18.62 8.14
N VAL A 46 -7.38 18.68 8.74
CA VAL A 46 -8.60 19.10 8.02
C VAL A 46 -8.54 20.58 7.66
N VAL A 47 -8.07 21.44 8.56
CA VAL A 47 -7.88 22.87 8.28
C VAL A 47 -6.76 23.09 7.26
N ALA A 48 -5.64 22.36 7.37
CA ALA A 48 -4.56 22.42 6.39
C ALA A 48 -4.99 21.87 5.02
N ALA A 49 -5.78 20.81 4.97
CA ALA A 49 -6.32 20.26 3.73
C ALA A 49 -7.40 21.18 3.11
N ALA A 50 -8.26 21.80 3.93
CA ALA A 50 -9.26 22.76 3.46
C ALA A 50 -8.64 24.06 2.93
N ASN A 51 -7.50 24.48 3.48
CA ASN A 51 -6.78 25.69 3.08
C ASN A 51 -5.76 25.44 1.96
N LYS A 52 -5.44 24.19 1.62
CA LYS A 52 -4.66 23.88 0.43
C LYS A 52 -5.58 23.95 -0.78
N PRO A 53 -5.34 24.89 -1.73
CA PRO A 53 -6.11 24.90 -2.96
C PRO A 53 -5.94 23.57 -3.66
N ALA A 54 -7.00 23.08 -4.31
CA ALA A 54 -7.04 21.87 -5.11
C ALA A 54 -5.90 21.74 -6.16
N ALA A 55 -5.10 22.77 -6.33
CA ALA A 55 -3.88 22.83 -7.14
C ALA A 55 -2.80 21.78 -6.76
N LEU A 56 -2.87 21.16 -5.57
CA LEU A 56 -1.97 20.03 -5.23
C LEU A 56 -2.47 18.68 -5.76
N LEU A 57 -3.75 18.60 -6.10
CA LEU A 57 -4.34 17.46 -6.82
C LEU A 57 -4.49 17.74 -8.31
N SER A 58 -4.36 19.00 -8.74
CA SER A 58 -4.21 19.28 -10.16
C SER A 58 -2.85 18.71 -10.57
N GLN A 59 -2.88 17.78 -11.51
CA GLN A 59 -1.69 17.48 -12.31
C GLN A 59 -0.98 18.80 -12.57
N PRO A 60 0.38 18.87 -12.48
CA PRO A 60 1.06 20.03 -12.99
C PRO A 60 0.45 20.26 -14.37
N THR A 61 -0.27 21.34 -14.52
CA THR A 61 -0.61 21.84 -15.85
C THR A 61 0.74 22.07 -16.48
N GLU A 62 1.24 21.06 -17.18
CA GLU A 62 2.21 21.28 -18.22
C GLU A 62 1.55 22.37 -19.03
N GLY A 63 2.06 23.59 -18.91
CA GLY A 63 1.57 24.71 -19.71
C GLY A 63 1.57 24.17 -21.12
N LYS A 64 0.44 24.24 -21.82
CA LYS A 64 0.33 23.72 -23.18
C LYS A 64 1.62 24.10 -23.87
N PRO A 65 2.45 23.14 -24.32
CA PRO A 65 3.72 23.46 -24.91
C PRO A 65 3.46 24.48 -26.00
N GLY A 66 4.15 25.61 -25.96
CA GLY A 66 3.99 26.62 -27.01
C GLY A 66 4.15 25.94 -28.36
N PHE A 67 3.46 26.42 -29.39
CA PHE A 67 3.45 25.82 -30.73
C PHE A 67 4.85 25.39 -31.20
N LEU A 68 5.90 26.14 -30.87
CA LEU A 68 7.30 25.84 -31.17
C LEU A 68 7.83 24.65 -30.31
N GLN A 69 7.41 24.49 -29.06
CA GLN A 69 7.79 23.34 -28.23
C GLN A 69 7.10 22.06 -28.68
N SER A 70 5.87 22.12 -29.16
CA SER A 70 5.15 20.95 -29.68
C SER A 70 5.76 20.41 -30.98
N VAL A 71 6.41 21.24 -31.76
CA VAL A 71 7.09 20.85 -33.02
C VAL A 71 8.44 20.15 -32.74
N TRP A 72 9.09 20.47 -31.61
CA TRP A 72 10.42 19.93 -31.25
C TRP A 72 10.36 18.76 -30.25
N HIS A 73 9.23 18.56 -29.56
CA HIS A 73 9.02 17.41 -28.70
C HIS A 73 8.48 16.24 -29.55
N ARG A 74 9.38 15.54 -30.24
CA ARG A 74 9.06 14.17 -30.66
C ARG A 74 8.99 13.34 -29.38
N PRO A 75 7.87 12.65 -29.11
CA PRO A 75 7.86 11.67 -28.03
C PRO A 75 9.03 10.71 -28.26
N PRO A 76 9.75 10.28 -27.22
CA PRO A 76 10.83 9.33 -27.35
C PRO A 76 10.31 8.12 -28.15
N GLN A 77 11.05 7.67 -29.15
CA GLN A 77 10.64 6.52 -29.95
C GLN A 77 10.47 5.27 -29.09
N LYS A 78 11.16 5.23 -27.97
CA LYS A 78 11.16 4.13 -27.02
C LYS A 78 11.38 4.69 -25.61
N VAL A 79 10.56 4.28 -24.65
CA VAL A 79 10.70 4.62 -23.24
C VAL A 79 11.42 3.48 -22.54
N ARG A 80 12.47 3.79 -21.78
CA ARG A 80 13.26 2.80 -21.03
C ARG A 80 12.91 2.91 -19.55
N CYS A 81 12.37 1.82 -18.98
CA CYS A 81 11.93 1.74 -17.59
C CYS A 81 12.79 0.74 -16.81
N ALA A 82 13.30 1.16 -15.66
CA ALA A 82 14.03 0.30 -14.75
C ALA A 82 13.21 0.02 -13.49
N PHE A 83 13.25 -1.21 -13.01
CA PHE A 83 12.52 -1.66 -11.83
C PHE A 83 13.48 -2.17 -10.75
N LEU A 84 13.24 -1.77 -9.51
CA LEU A 84 14.05 -2.10 -8.35
C LEU A 84 13.19 -2.86 -7.35
N TYR A 85 13.56 -4.10 -7.05
CA TYR A 85 12.84 -4.97 -6.10
C TYR A 85 13.73 -5.28 -4.90
N ASN A 86 13.17 -5.18 -3.69
CA ASN A 86 13.89 -5.53 -2.46
C ASN A 86 13.97 -7.05 -2.22
N ARG A 87 13.12 -7.82 -2.89
CA ARG A 87 13.12 -9.29 -2.86
C ARG A 87 12.84 -9.83 -4.25
N SER A 88 13.18 -11.10 -4.47
CA SER A 88 12.83 -11.77 -5.70
C SER A 88 11.30 -11.88 -5.87
N PRO A 89 10.77 -11.69 -7.10
CA PRO A 89 9.39 -12.01 -7.41
C PRO A 89 9.00 -13.45 -7.11
N GLN A 90 9.96 -14.36 -7.00
CA GLN A 90 9.71 -15.75 -6.65
C GLN A 90 9.34 -15.91 -5.16
N ASP A 91 9.90 -15.07 -4.30
CA ASP A 91 9.79 -15.20 -2.84
C ASP A 91 8.88 -14.16 -2.21
N SER A 92 8.45 -13.16 -2.97
CA SER A 92 7.66 -12.02 -2.48
C SER A 92 6.46 -11.76 -3.38
N GLY A 93 5.27 -11.89 -2.85
CA GLY A 93 4.05 -11.49 -3.54
C GLY A 93 4.06 -10.02 -3.96
N TRP A 94 4.63 -9.14 -3.14
CA TRP A 94 4.79 -7.72 -3.46
C TRP A 94 5.63 -7.49 -4.73
N SER A 95 6.82 -8.10 -4.79
CA SER A 95 7.69 -8.01 -5.97
C SER A 95 7.08 -8.72 -7.17
N TYR A 96 6.39 -9.84 -6.95
CA TYR A 96 5.71 -10.59 -8.00
C TYR A 96 4.66 -9.78 -8.74
N TRP A 97 3.82 -9.06 -8.01
CA TRP A 97 2.78 -8.24 -8.63
C TRP A 97 3.35 -7.03 -9.37
N HIS A 98 4.47 -6.45 -8.88
CA HIS A 98 5.20 -5.44 -9.63
C HIS A 98 5.82 -6.01 -10.92
N GLU A 99 6.34 -7.23 -10.85
CA GLU A 99 6.88 -7.93 -12.03
C GLU A 99 5.79 -8.25 -13.06
N LEU A 100 4.59 -8.61 -12.61
CA LEU A 100 3.44 -8.74 -13.52
C LEU A 100 3.11 -7.42 -14.20
N GLY A 101 3.12 -6.32 -13.45
CA GLY A 101 2.94 -4.97 -14.00
C GLY A 101 4.02 -4.61 -15.02
N ARG A 102 5.29 -4.91 -14.74
CA ARG A 102 6.40 -4.71 -15.68
C ARG A 102 6.19 -5.48 -16.98
N LYS A 103 5.83 -6.76 -16.90
CA LYS A 103 5.54 -7.60 -18.07
C LYS A 103 4.33 -7.07 -18.84
N ALA A 104 3.29 -6.63 -18.14
CA ALA A 104 2.13 -6.04 -18.79
C ALA A 104 2.46 -4.75 -19.57
N LEU A 105 3.44 -3.96 -19.12
CA LEU A 105 3.97 -2.83 -19.90
C LEU A 105 4.59 -3.30 -21.21
N GLU A 106 5.44 -4.33 -21.17
CA GLU A 106 6.07 -4.89 -22.37
C GLU A 106 5.02 -5.44 -23.33
N ASP A 107 4.05 -6.19 -22.84
CA ASP A 107 2.98 -6.78 -23.66
C ASP A 107 2.08 -5.71 -24.30
N THR A 108 1.76 -4.65 -23.53
CA THR A 108 0.86 -3.59 -24.01
C THR A 108 1.50 -2.66 -25.00
N PHE A 109 2.76 -2.28 -24.76
CA PHE A 109 3.45 -1.24 -25.55
C PHE A 109 4.45 -1.80 -26.55
N GLY A 110 4.83 -3.06 -26.45
CA GLY A 110 5.74 -3.75 -27.38
C GLY A 110 7.06 -3.00 -27.56
N SER A 111 7.44 -2.74 -28.79
CA SER A 111 8.71 -2.07 -29.13
C SER A 111 8.83 -0.62 -28.61
N ARG A 112 7.74 -0.01 -28.14
CA ARG A 112 7.75 1.35 -27.58
C ARG A 112 8.29 1.43 -26.16
N VAL A 113 8.39 0.29 -25.46
CA VAL A 113 8.91 0.22 -24.10
C VAL A 113 10.03 -0.81 -24.02
N GLU A 114 11.05 -0.51 -23.26
CA GLU A 114 12.09 -1.44 -22.85
C GLU A 114 12.13 -1.45 -21.32
N THR A 115 12.15 -2.62 -20.72
CA THR A 115 12.22 -2.71 -19.28
C THR A 115 13.39 -3.55 -18.80
N VAL A 116 13.88 -3.26 -17.61
CA VAL A 116 14.86 -4.06 -16.87
C VAL A 116 14.43 -4.14 -15.40
N CYS A 117 14.83 -5.18 -14.70
CA CYS A 117 14.67 -5.24 -13.25
C CYS A 117 15.97 -5.67 -12.55
N ARG A 118 16.10 -5.23 -11.30
CA ARG A 118 17.10 -5.70 -10.32
C ARG A 118 16.36 -6.23 -9.11
N GLU A 119 16.63 -7.48 -8.78
CA GLU A 119 16.02 -8.19 -7.65
C GLU A 119 16.97 -8.23 -6.45
N ASN A 120 16.42 -8.49 -5.26
CA ASN A 120 17.17 -8.65 -4.01
C ASN A 120 18.09 -7.46 -3.69
N VAL A 121 17.64 -6.26 -4.05
CA VAL A 121 18.39 -5.04 -3.73
C VAL A 121 18.18 -4.70 -2.25
N SER A 122 19.27 -4.55 -1.51
CA SER A 122 19.20 -4.09 -0.12
C SER A 122 18.94 -2.58 -0.05
N GLN A 123 18.48 -2.09 1.10
CA GLN A 123 18.34 -0.65 1.33
C GLN A 123 19.68 0.08 1.15
N ALA A 124 20.79 -0.54 1.55
CA ALA A 124 22.12 0.03 1.43
C ALA A 124 22.58 0.16 -0.03
N ASP A 125 22.21 -0.79 -0.88
CA ASP A 125 22.63 -0.81 -2.29
C ASP A 125 21.69 -0.02 -3.20
N ALA A 126 20.52 0.37 -2.72
CA ALA A 126 19.49 1.00 -3.53
C ALA A 126 19.97 2.28 -4.22
N GLU A 127 20.75 3.09 -3.53
CA GLU A 127 21.26 4.36 -4.06
C GLU A 127 22.17 4.13 -5.27
N SER A 128 23.12 3.21 -5.16
CA SER A 128 24.05 2.88 -6.26
C SER A 128 23.34 2.22 -7.45
N VAL A 129 22.34 1.40 -7.20
CA VAL A 129 21.55 0.77 -8.29
C VAL A 129 20.69 1.79 -9.01
N ILE A 130 20.07 2.75 -8.32
CA ILE A 130 19.31 3.84 -8.96
C ILE A 130 20.26 4.73 -9.79
N GLU A 131 21.41 5.09 -9.23
CA GLU A 131 22.45 5.86 -9.94
C GLU A 131 22.87 5.17 -11.23
N GLN A 132 23.11 3.84 -11.17
CA GLN A 132 23.45 3.06 -12.34
C GLN A 132 22.35 3.10 -13.41
N PHE A 133 21.09 2.95 -13.04
CA PHE A 133 19.98 3.06 -13.99
C PHE A 133 19.91 4.44 -14.65
N ILE A 134 20.14 5.50 -13.88
CA ILE A 134 20.18 6.87 -14.42
C ILE A 134 21.35 7.02 -15.39
N ALA A 135 22.54 6.54 -15.01
CA ALA A 135 23.74 6.58 -15.86
C ALA A 135 23.59 5.77 -17.15
N ASP A 136 22.90 4.64 -17.10
CA ASP A 136 22.57 3.80 -18.24
C ASP A 136 21.49 4.41 -19.15
N GLY A 137 20.94 5.58 -18.79
CA GLY A 137 19.99 6.35 -19.57
C GLY A 137 18.56 5.77 -19.54
N TYR A 138 18.12 5.17 -18.43
CA TYR A 138 16.71 4.83 -18.23
C TYR A 138 15.90 6.10 -17.97
N ASP A 139 14.77 6.22 -18.67
CA ASP A 139 13.90 7.39 -18.60
C ASP A 139 13.10 7.45 -17.29
N VAL A 140 12.75 6.28 -16.75
CA VAL A 140 11.93 6.15 -15.53
C VAL A 140 12.46 5.01 -14.67
N VAL A 141 12.57 5.24 -13.37
CA VAL A 141 12.95 4.23 -12.37
C VAL A 141 11.77 3.98 -11.44
N PHE A 142 11.33 2.72 -11.35
CA PHE A 142 10.32 2.25 -10.43
C PHE A 142 10.99 1.57 -9.22
N ALA A 143 11.04 2.26 -8.10
CA ALA A 143 11.52 1.72 -6.84
C ALA A 143 10.34 1.09 -6.08
N ALA A 144 10.15 -0.21 -6.27
CA ALA A 144 8.94 -0.94 -5.89
C ALA A 144 8.84 -1.29 -4.40
N SER A 145 9.53 -0.57 -3.54
CA SER A 145 9.46 -0.78 -2.09
C SER A 145 9.65 0.53 -1.33
N PRO A 146 8.91 0.72 -0.23
CA PRO A 146 9.07 1.90 0.62
C PRO A 146 10.48 2.04 1.21
N VAL A 147 11.19 0.93 1.41
CA VAL A 147 12.56 0.94 1.97
C VAL A 147 13.56 1.69 1.09
N PHE A 148 13.23 1.94 -0.17
CA PHE A 148 14.07 2.67 -1.12
C PHE A 148 13.84 4.19 -1.13
N LEU A 149 12.87 4.69 -0.35
CA LEU A 149 12.48 6.09 -0.41
C LEU A 149 13.64 7.05 -0.21
N GLU A 150 14.47 6.81 0.79
CA GLU A 150 15.62 7.67 1.10
C GLU A 150 16.63 7.72 -0.05
N ALA A 151 16.91 6.56 -0.66
CA ALA A 151 17.76 6.48 -1.84
C ALA A 151 17.16 7.24 -3.04
N CYS A 152 15.84 7.10 -3.26
CA CYS A 152 15.13 7.84 -4.31
C CYS A 152 15.24 9.35 -4.12
N VAL A 153 15.09 9.84 -2.90
CA VAL A 153 15.18 11.28 -2.59
C VAL A 153 16.61 11.79 -2.84
N ARG A 154 17.64 11.07 -2.37
CA ARG A 154 19.04 11.45 -2.60
C ARG A 154 19.37 11.48 -4.09
N GLN A 155 18.98 10.46 -4.84
CA GLN A 155 19.24 10.37 -6.27
C GLN A 155 18.46 11.43 -7.07
N CYS A 156 17.25 11.79 -6.67
CA CYS A 156 16.54 12.91 -7.28
C CYS A 156 17.20 14.26 -7.00
N ALA A 157 17.82 14.43 -5.84
CA ALA A 157 18.57 15.65 -5.51
C ALA A 157 19.87 15.74 -6.33
N ALA A 158 20.58 14.62 -6.51
CA ALA A 158 21.78 14.54 -7.32
C ALA A 158 21.51 14.66 -8.83
N HIS A 159 20.35 14.14 -9.29
CA HIS A 159 19.97 14.09 -10.70
C HIS A 159 18.58 14.73 -10.90
N PRO A 160 18.46 16.06 -10.96
CA PRO A 160 17.16 16.77 -11.05
C PRO A 160 16.30 16.41 -12.26
N GLY A 161 16.90 15.82 -13.31
CA GLY A 161 16.18 15.35 -14.50
C GLY A 161 15.64 13.92 -14.39
N ALA A 162 16.05 13.16 -13.37
CA ALA A 162 15.61 11.78 -13.19
C ALA A 162 14.13 11.70 -12.79
N LYS A 163 13.42 10.74 -13.35
CA LYS A 163 12.02 10.43 -13.02
C LYS A 163 11.99 9.17 -12.20
N ILE A 164 11.76 9.31 -10.90
CA ILE A 164 11.71 8.17 -9.97
C ILE A 164 10.32 8.06 -9.38
N LEU A 165 9.75 6.87 -9.48
CA LEU A 165 8.48 6.50 -8.84
C LEU A 165 8.80 5.53 -7.70
N ASN A 166 8.37 5.90 -6.50
CA ASN A 166 8.55 5.04 -5.33
C ASN A 166 7.22 4.49 -4.84
N CYS A 167 7.14 3.19 -4.64
CA CYS A 167 5.96 2.56 -4.05
C CYS A 167 5.92 2.79 -2.55
N SER A 168 5.34 3.93 -2.15
CA SER A 168 5.20 4.35 -0.76
C SER A 168 3.99 5.27 -0.58
N VAL A 169 3.53 5.42 0.67
CA VAL A 169 2.27 6.13 0.98
C VAL A 169 2.44 7.65 1.07
N LEU A 170 3.62 8.18 1.38
CA LEU A 170 3.75 9.55 1.91
C LEU A 170 4.86 10.41 1.31
N ALA A 171 5.50 10.06 0.22
CA ALA A 171 6.58 10.88 -0.27
C ALA A 171 6.26 11.55 -1.60
N SER A 172 6.07 12.84 -1.57
CA SER A 172 6.13 13.69 -2.75
C SER A 172 7.28 14.67 -2.57
N TYR A 173 8.44 14.32 -3.08
CA TYR A 173 9.56 15.24 -3.28
C TYR A 173 9.55 15.69 -4.73
N HIS A 174 10.20 16.80 -5.03
CA HIS A 174 10.10 17.51 -6.30
C HIS A 174 10.15 16.62 -7.57
N ASN A 175 10.96 15.56 -7.57
CA ASN A 175 11.11 14.63 -8.70
C ASN A 175 10.85 13.17 -8.34
N VAL A 176 10.47 12.86 -7.08
CA VAL A 176 10.02 11.54 -6.65
C VAL A 176 8.50 11.56 -6.56
N ARG A 177 7.83 10.67 -7.29
CA ARG A 177 6.39 10.47 -7.16
C ARG A 177 6.14 9.17 -6.42
N SER A 178 5.34 9.25 -5.36
CA SER A 178 4.83 8.06 -4.71
C SER A 178 3.64 7.51 -5.49
N TYR A 179 3.57 6.19 -5.55
CA TYR A 179 2.38 5.46 -5.97
C TYR A 179 2.11 4.36 -4.95
N TYR A 180 0.83 4.11 -4.69
CA TYR A 180 0.40 3.08 -3.76
C TYR A 180 -1.04 2.69 -4.05
N LEU A 181 -1.36 1.41 -3.91
CA LEU A 181 -2.75 0.94 -4.01
C LEU A 181 -3.48 1.23 -2.70
N ARG A 182 -4.70 1.74 -2.82
CA ARG A 182 -5.60 2.01 -1.69
C ARG A 182 -6.27 0.71 -1.22
N VAL A 183 -5.46 -0.26 -0.78
CA VAL A 183 -5.87 -1.61 -0.36
C VAL A 183 -6.95 -1.55 0.72
N TYR A 184 -6.89 -0.56 1.60
CA TYR A 184 -7.85 -0.35 2.67
C TYR A 184 -9.29 -0.16 2.18
N GLU A 185 -9.52 0.39 0.98
CA GLU A 185 -10.87 0.54 0.44
C GLU A 185 -11.54 -0.81 0.20
N ALA A 186 -10.82 -1.75 -0.38
CA ALA A 186 -11.34 -3.10 -0.55
C ALA A 186 -11.42 -3.85 0.78
N LYS A 187 -10.50 -3.59 1.73
CA LYS A 187 -10.62 -4.16 3.07
C LYS A 187 -11.89 -3.70 3.79
N PHE A 188 -12.32 -2.47 3.60
CA PHE A 188 -13.60 -1.99 4.09
C PHE A 188 -14.77 -2.83 3.55
N ILE A 189 -14.79 -3.09 2.24
CA ILE A 189 -15.82 -3.93 1.61
C ILE A 189 -15.75 -5.37 2.11
N LEU A 190 -14.54 -5.93 2.23
CA LEU A 190 -14.35 -7.28 2.77
C LEU A 190 -14.82 -7.38 4.22
N GLY A 191 -14.64 -6.35 5.02
CA GLY A 191 -15.16 -6.28 6.39
C GLY A 191 -16.68 -6.34 6.44
N ALA A 192 -17.36 -5.59 5.56
CA ALA A 192 -18.81 -5.62 5.43
C ALA A 192 -19.32 -7.00 5.01
N ILE A 193 -18.65 -7.62 4.03
CA ILE A 193 -18.98 -8.99 3.58
C ILE A 193 -18.76 -9.98 4.73
N ALA A 194 -17.64 -9.90 5.43
CA ALA A 194 -17.32 -10.78 6.55
C ALA A 194 -18.38 -10.73 7.64
N ALA A 195 -18.80 -9.53 8.03
CA ALA A 195 -19.85 -9.34 9.05
C ALA A 195 -21.23 -9.82 8.59
N SER A 196 -21.51 -9.77 7.30
CA SER A 196 -22.77 -10.30 6.75
C SER A 196 -22.81 -11.83 6.71
N LEU A 197 -21.64 -12.48 6.66
CA LEU A 197 -21.51 -13.94 6.57
C LEU A 197 -21.19 -14.59 7.93
N SER A 198 -20.71 -13.81 8.91
CA SER A 198 -20.37 -14.35 10.22
C SER A 198 -21.60 -14.64 11.05
N GLU A 199 -21.64 -15.84 11.62
CA GLU A 199 -22.69 -16.26 12.59
C GLU A 199 -22.39 -15.76 14.00
N THR A 200 -21.19 -15.20 14.22
CA THR A 200 -20.75 -14.66 15.52
C THR A 200 -20.38 -13.18 15.39
N ASP A 201 -20.24 -12.51 16.54
CA ASP A 201 -19.75 -11.12 16.55
C ASP A 201 -18.21 -11.03 16.37
N GLU A 202 -17.48 -12.16 16.37
CA GLU A 202 -16.02 -12.21 16.23
C GLU A 202 -15.62 -12.61 14.78
N ILE A 203 -14.71 -11.83 14.20
CA ILE A 203 -14.21 -12.00 12.82
C ILE A 203 -12.68 -11.93 12.88
N GLY A 204 -12.00 -12.90 12.26
CA GLY A 204 -10.56 -12.99 12.25
C GLY A 204 -9.90 -12.05 11.23
N TYR A 205 -8.75 -11.52 11.61
CA TYR A 205 -7.86 -10.81 10.71
C TYR A 205 -6.42 -11.25 10.95
N ILE A 206 -5.77 -11.78 9.93
CA ILE A 206 -4.36 -12.16 9.99
C ILE A 206 -3.54 -11.12 9.24
N ALA A 207 -2.66 -10.41 9.96
CA ALA A 207 -1.73 -9.45 9.41
C ALA A 207 -0.28 -9.94 9.51
N ASP A 208 0.59 -9.48 8.62
CA ASP A 208 2.01 -9.88 8.63
C ASP A 208 2.85 -8.95 9.53
N TYR A 209 2.95 -7.66 9.18
CA TYR A 209 3.75 -6.68 9.91
C TYR A 209 2.96 -5.40 10.14
N PRO A 210 3.14 -4.72 11.29
CA PRO A 210 2.48 -3.45 11.58
C PRO A 210 3.15 -2.27 10.85
N ILE A 211 3.33 -2.40 9.53
CA ILE A 211 4.05 -1.43 8.69
C ILE A 211 3.15 -0.86 7.60
N TYR A 212 3.41 0.39 7.22
CA TYR A 212 2.74 1.12 6.14
C TYR A 212 1.22 1.00 6.18
N GLY A 213 0.59 0.63 5.10
CA GLY A 213 -0.86 0.55 4.98
C GLY A 213 -1.55 -0.57 5.80
N THR A 214 -0.80 -1.44 6.51
CA THR A 214 -1.41 -2.54 7.29
C THR A 214 -2.37 -2.05 8.37
N PRO A 215 -2.04 -1.06 9.23
CA PRO A 215 -2.99 -0.54 10.21
C PRO A 215 -4.25 0.06 9.58
N ALA A 216 -4.10 0.76 8.46
CA ALA A 216 -5.23 1.31 7.72
C ALA A 216 -6.15 0.23 7.18
N SER A 217 -5.57 -0.84 6.64
CA SER A 217 -6.32 -1.99 6.13
C SER A 217 -7.09 -2.69 7.24
N ILE A 218 -6.47 -2.88 8.42
CA ILE A 218 -7.13 -3.45 9.60
C ILE A 218 -8.29 -2.57 10.05
N ASN A 219 -8.06 -1.25 10.18
CA ASN A 219 -9.08 -0.31 10.63
C ASN A 219 -10.24 -0.20 9.62
N ALA A 220 -9.94 -0.15 8.33
CA ALA A 220 -10.96 -0.13 7.29
C ALA A 220 -11.81 -1.40 7.31
N PHE A 221 -11.20 -2.56 7.49
CA PHE A 221 -11.91 -3.83 7.63
C PHE A 221 -12.85 -3.80 8.85
N ALA A 222 -12.35 -3.32 10.00
CA ALA A 222 -13.15 -3.20 11.21
C ALA A 222 -14.35 -2.23 11.01
N LEU A 223 -14.12 -1.08 10.39
CA LEU A 223 -15.18 -0.12 10.09
C LEU A 223 -16.22 -0.71 9.12
N GLY A 224 -15.79 -1.44 8.11
CA GLY A 224 -16.68 -2.15 7.19
C GLY A 224 -17.53 -3.21 7.91
N ALA A 225 -16.91 -3.99 8.79
CA ALA A 225 -17.61 -4.98 9.60
C ALA A 225 -18.64 -4.33 10.53
N GLN A 226 -18.27 -3.26 11.21
CA GLN A 226 -19.17 -2.54 12.14
C GLN A 226 -20.30 -1.79 11.44
N LEU A 227 -20.15 -1.44 10.16
CA LEU A 227 -21.24 -0.88 9.37
C LEU A 227 -22.42 -1.85 9.25
N VAL A 228 -22.13 -3.15 9.11
CA VAL A 228 -23.14 -4.23 8.96
C VAL A 228 -23.56 -4.78 10.33
N ASN A 229 -22.59 -5.09 11.20
CA ASN A 229 -22.82 -5.53 12.55
C ASN A 229 -22.12 -4.60 13.55
N PRO A 230 -22.83 -3.67 14.21
CA PRO A 230 -22.21 -2.73 15.16
C PRO A 230 -21.52 -3.39 16.36
N ARG A 231 -21.76 -4.69 16.61
CA ARG A 231 -21.11 -5.46 17.67
C ARG A 231 -19.88 -6.21 17.19
N ALA A 232 -19.59 -6.17 15.87
CA ALA A 232 -18.46 -6.88 15.31
C ALA A 232 -17.14 -6.53 16.01
N LYS A 233 -16.39 -7.56 16.36
CA LYS A 233 -15.07 -7.49 16.99
C LYS A 233 -14.05 -8.16 16.07
N ILE A 234 -13.01 -7.44 15.73
CA ILE A 234 -11.94 -8.00 14.94
C ILE A 234 -10.90 -8.63 15.86
N VAL A 235 -10.72 -9.95 15.70
CA VAL A 235 -9.68 -10.71 16.39
C VAL A 235 -8.44 -10.67 15.50
N LEU A 236 -7.47 -9.82 15.89
CA LEU A 236 -6.25 -9.60 15.14
C LEU A 236 -5.16 -10.58 15.58
N GLU A 237 -4.60 -11.29 14.61
CA GLU A 237 -3.46 -12.19 14.80
C GLU A 237 -2.32 -11.78 13.85
N TRP A 238 -1.06 -12.03 14.30
CA TRP A 238 0.13 -11.66 13.52
C TRP A 238 0.86 -12.92 13.03
N SER A 239 0.99 -13.09 11.72
CA SER A 239 1.63 -14.24 11.09
C SER A 239 3.14 -14.30 11.30
N THR A 240 3.76 -13.19 11.68
CA THR A 240 5.21 -13.06 11.82
C THR A 240 5.73 -13.21 13.23
N LEU A 241 4.85 -13.51 14.19
CA LEU A 241 5.26 -13.81 15.57
C LEU A 241 5.93 -15.19 15.63
N PRO A 242 7.18 -15.30 16.15
CA PRO A 242 7.87 -16.58 16.24
C PRO A 242 7.12 -17.60 17.10
N GLY A 243 6.94 -18.80 16.57
CA GLY A 243 6.27 -19.90 17.27
C GLY A 243 4.76 -19.74 17.43
N HIS A 244 4.15 -18.78 16.76
CA HIS A 244 2.72 -18.54 16.77
C HIS A 244 2.07 -19.02 15.47
N SER A 245 0.89 -19.64 15.59
CA SER A 245 0.03 -20.02 14.46
C SER A 245 -1.28 -19.23 14.56
N PRO A 246 -1.46 -18.20 13.74
CA PRO A 246 -2.64 -17.37 13.74
C PRO A 246 -3.93 -18.17 13.51
N GLU A 247 -3.90 -19.06 12.54
CA GLU A 247 -5.04 -19.90 12.19
C GLU A 247 -5.48 -20.77 13.37
N THR A 248 -4.50 -21.39 14.06
CA THR A 248 -4.77 -22.20 15.27
C THR A 248 -5.35 -21.36 16.40
N ALA A 249 -4.85 -20.13 16.58
CA ALA A 249 -5.33 -19.23 17.62
C ALA A 249 -6.79 -18.78 17.34
N LEU A 250 -7.13 -18.46 16.10
CA LEU A 250 -8.48 -18.11 15.67
C LEU A 250 -9.43 -19.31 15.79
N ALA A 251 -9.01 -20.49 15.35
CA ALA A 251 -9.81 -21.71 15.45
C ALA A 251 -10.13 -22.06 16.92
N ALA A 252 -9.15 -21.94 17.84
CA ALA A 252 -9.35 -22.15 19.27
C ALA A 252 -10.39 -21.20 19.90
N ARG A 253 -10.66 -20.05 19.26
CA ARG A 253 -11.71 -19.11 19.65
C ARG A 253 -13.05 -19.37 18.94
N GLY A 254 -13.13 -20.30 18.02
CA GLY A 254 -14.30 -20.54 17.18
C GLY A 254 -14.52 -19.44 16.13
N VAL A 255 -13.44 -18.78 15.70
CA VAL A 255 -13.48 -17.75 14.67
C VAL A 255 -13.15 -18.39 13.33
N HIS A 256 -14.15 -18.47 12.45
CA HIS A 256 -14.06 -19.18 11.18
C HIS A 256 -14.05 -18.28 9.94
N ILE A 257 -14.57 -17.05 10.04
CA ILE A 257 -14.49 -16.06 8.96
C ILE A 257 -13.25 -15.23 9.17
N ILE A 258 -12.30 -15.32 8.24
CA ILE A 258 -10.95 -14.77 8.41
C ILE A 258 -10.56 -13.95 7.17
N SER A 259 -10.08 -12.73 7.40
CA SER A 259 -9.39 -11.93 6.38
C SER A 259 -7.89 -12.07 6.57
N SER A 260 -7.17 -12.37 5.49
CA SER A 260 -5.72 -12.51 5.50
C SER A 260 -5.08 -11.67 4.38
N ARG A 261 -3.96 -12.12 3.86
CA ARG A 261 -3.24 -11.45 2.78
C ARG A 261 -4.08 -11.35 1.51
N ASP A 262 -3.99 -10.22 0.82
CA ASP A 262 -4.66 -9.98 -0.47
C ASP A 262 -3.70 -10.21 -1.66
N ILE A 263 -2.42 -10.42 -1.38
CA ILE A 263 -1.36 -10.57 -2.37
C ILE A 263 -0.73 -11.95 -2.19
N SER A 264 -0.93 -12.82 -3.17
CA SER A 264 -0.33 -14.16 -3.19
C SER A 264 1.05 -14.14 -3.84
N ALA A 265 1.98 -14.96 -3.33
CA ALA A 265 3.21 -15.29 -4.04
C ALA A 265 3.01 -16.52 -4.96
N PRO A 266 3.79 -16.66 -6.05
CA PRO A 266 3.58 -17.71 -7.06
C PRO A 266 3.61 -19.15 -6.51
N HIS A 267 4.33 -19.38 -5.43
CA HIS A 267 4.55 -20.71 -4.86
C HIS A 267 3.68 -21.05 -3.66
N LEU A 268 2.76 -20.17 -3.28
CA LEU A 268 1.88 -20.44 -2.16
C LEU A 268 0.69 -21.27 -2.63
N GLU A 269 0.68 -22.55 -2.30
CA GLU A 269 -0.45 -23.46 -2.54
C GLU A 269 -1.64 -23.17 -1.61
N SER A 270 -1.43 -22.38 -0.58
CA SER A 270 -2.47 -22.02 0.38
C SER A 270 -3.61 -21.25 -0.26
N ARG A 271 -4.84 -21.60 0.11
CA ARG A 271 -6.06 -20.86 -0.25
C ARG A 271 -6.43 -19.77 0.76
N ALA A 272 -5.60 -19.55 1.78
CA ALA A 272 -5.81 -18.57 2.86
C ALA A 272 -5.47 -17.13 2.40
N PHE A 273 -6.18 -16.65 1.37
CA PHE A 273 -6.03 -15.30 0.83
C PHE A 273 -7.38 -14.57 0.81
N GLY A 274 -7.32 -13.26 0.90
CA GLY A 274 -8.49 -12.42 0.91
C GLY A 274 -9.38 -12.71 2.11
N LEU A 275 -10.66 -12.91 1.87
CA LEU A 275 -11.64 -13.35 2.85
C LEU A 275 -11.96 -14.82 2.61
N TYR A 276 -11.89 -15.65 3.65
CA TYR A 276 -12.16 -17.07 3.59
C TYR A 276 -12.86 -17.59 4.86
N HIS A 277 -13.53 -18.71 4.71
CA HIS A 277 -14.03 -19.51 5.81
C HIS A 277 -13.06 -20.67 6.06
N GLU A 278 -12.67 -20.87 7.31
CA GLU A 278 -11.86 -22.00 7.73
C GLU A 278 -12.64 -22.82 8.77
N GLN A 279 -12.76 -24.10 8.52
CA GLN A 279 -13.34 -25.05 9.46
C GLN A 279 -12.65 -26.41 9.32
N ASP A 280 -12.18 -26.95 10.44
CA ASP A 280 -11.54 -28.28 10.51
C ASP A 280 -10.37 -28.45 9.51
N GLY A 281 -9.61 -27.39 9.28
CA GLY A 281 -8.49 -27.35 8.33
C GLY A 281 -8.91 -27.21 6.86
N VAL A 282 -10.20 -27.04 6.58
CA VAL A 282 -10.70 -26.82 5.22
C VAL A 282 -10.92 -25.33 5.00
N ILE A 283 -10.27 -24.79 3.95
CA ILE A 283 -10.36 -23.39 3.56
C ILE A 283 -11.25 -23.24 2.34
N SER A 284 -12.28 -22.41 2.48
CA SER A 284 -13.20 -22.01 1.41
C SER A 284 -13.10 -20.51 1.17
N ASN A 285 -12.60 -20.10 0.00
CA ASN A 285 -12.50 -18.68 -0.34
C ASN A 285 -13.90 -18.08 -0.54
N LEU A 286 -14.14 -16.93 0.08
CA LEU A 286 -15.40 -16.18 0.04
C LEU A 286 -15.30 -14.97 -0.89
N ALA A 287 -14.24 -14.18 -0.74
CA ALA A 287 -13.98 -13.03 -1.57
C ALA A 287 -12.48 -12.74 -1.65
N MET A 288 -12.02 -12.32 -2.80
CA MET A 288 -10.63 -11.92 -3.01
C MET A 288 -10.61 -10.63 -3.83
N PRO A 289 -9.94 -9.58 -3.32
CA PRO A 289 -9.75 -8.38 -4.10
C PRO A 289 -8.88 -8.68 -5.33
N VAL A 290 -9.23 -8.10 -6.46
CA VAL A 290 -8.38 -8.13 -7.66
C VAL A 290 -7.60 -6.82 -7.70
N TRP A 291 -6.29 -6.92 -7.52
CA TRP A 291 -5.37 -5.79 -7.55
C TRP A 291 -4.60 -5.74 -8.86
N GLY A 292 -4.39 -4.53 -9.37
CA GLY A 292 -3.44 -4.28 -10.45
C GLY A 292 -2.49 -3.14 -10.06
N TRP A 293 -1.20 -3.37 -10.22
CA TRP A 293 -0.18 -2.32 -10.08
C TRP A 293 -0.01 -1.55 -11.37
#